data_106afd1036f424319d09069f448f2cc2
#
_entry.id   106afd1036f424319d09069f448f2cc2
#
_cell.length_a   1.000
_cell.length_b   1.000
_cell.length_c   1.000
_cell.angle_alpha   90.00
_cell.angle_beta   90.00
_cell.angle_gamma   90.00
#
_symmetry.space_group_name_H-M   'P 1'
#
loop_
_entity.id
_entity.type
_entity.pdbx_description
1 polymer ?
#
loop_
_entity_poly.entity_id
_entity_poly.type
_entity_poly.pdbx_seq_one_letter_code
_entity_poly.pdbx_strand_id
1 'polypeptide(L)'
;MPGRVGRSVEPRPGTGGTMFHVNPEPGAQIHSTDPFAAPAAQRSPVRRLRGRLAAPVTLWTAPGPAGLTVSSTLVAEGEPDRLLGLIDPESDLWAAVEEAERFAVAPLGPQHRQLADRFAGLFPSPGGLFALDAWTETPYGPVPADAGGWAGCRLDTAREYGWGLLVEATIESVDLPRDTPPLLHYRGRYHDLPG
;
A
#
# COMPACT_ATOMS: atom_id res chain seq x y z
N MET A 1 50.61 52.76 -26.99
CA MET A 1 50.13 51.47 -26.41
C MET A 1 48.62 51.55 -26.23
N PRO A 2 47.82 50.86 -27.02
CA PRO A 2 46.34 51.01 -27.02
C PRO A 2 45.67 50.11 -26.03
N GLY A 3 44.67 50.70 -25.36
CA GLY A 3 43.82 50.10 -24.42
C GLY A 3 42.75 49.11 -25.02
N ARG A 4 42.53 48.11 -24.31
CA ARG A 4 41.59 47.04 -24.66
C ARG A 4 40.15 47.41 -24.22
N VAL A 5 39.27 47.56 -25.22
CA VAL A 5 37.85 47.85 -25.04
C VAL A 5 37.15 46.58 -24.53
N GLY A 6 36.58 46.64 -23.31
CA GLY A 6 35.71 45.60 -22.75
C GLY A 6 34.33 45.69 -23.37
N ARG A 7 33.84 44.57 -23.94
CA ARG A 7 32.47 44.43 -24.37
C ARG A 7 31.60 44.07 -23.16
N SER A 8 30.63 44.93 -22.87
CA SER A 8 29.55 44.66 -21.96
C SER A 8 28.57 43.65 -22.60
N VAL A 9 28.33 42.56 -21.92
CA VAL A 9 27.27 41.60 -22.28
C VAL A 9 26.03 41.96 -21.47
N GLU A 10 24.99 42.40 -22.17
CA GLU A 10 23.63 42.61 -21.54
C GLU A 10 22.99 41.27 -21.18
N PRO A 11 22.35 41.19 -20.03
CA PRO A 11 21.57 39.98 -19.67
C PRO A 11 20.20 39.99 -20.41
N ARG A 12 19.87 38.87 -21.04
CA ARG A 12 18.55 38.61 -21.62
C ARG A 12 17.48 38.49 -20.54
N PRO A 13 16.27 39.02 -20.76
CA PRO A 13 15.16 38.84 -19.80
C PRO A 13 14.72 37.39 -19.76
N GLY A 14 14.74 36.80 -18.58
CA GLY A 14 14.17 35.48 -18.30
C GLY A 14 12.65 35.53 -18.33
N THR A 15 12.08 34.71 -19.17
CA THR A 15 10.64 34.41 -19.18
C THR A 15 10.27 33.72 -17.86
N GLY A 16 9.59 34.47 -16.99
CA GLY A 16 8.99 33.94 -15.75
C GLY A 16 7.84 33.01 -16.09
N GLY A 17 8.11 31.70 -16.05
CA GLY A 17 7.07 30.69 -15.99
C GLY A 17 6.57 30.59 -14.55
N THR A 18 5.36 31.04 -14.29
CA THR A 18 4.66 30.82 -13.01
C THR A 18 4.37 29.32 -12.89
N MET A 19 5.18 28.60 -12.11
CA MET A 19 4.86 27.25 -11.68
C MET A 19 3.68 27.35 -10.71
N PHE A 20 2.52 26.94 -11.16
CA PHE A 20 1.40 26.65 -10.26
C PHE A 20 1.77 25.41 -9.44
N HIS A 21 2.13 25.61 -8.18
CA HIS A 21 2.16 24.54 -7.20
C HIS A 21 0.72 24.14 -6.93
N VAL A 22 0.29 23.04 -7.54
CA VAL A 22 -0.92 22.34 -7.12
C VAL A 22 -0.51 21.55 -5.88
N ASN A 23 -0.94 22.01 -4.70
CA ASN A 23 -0.86 21.21 -3.49
C ASN A 23 -1.73 19.97 -3.69
N PRO A 24 -1.18 18.74 -3.60
CA PRO A 24 -2.01 17.55 -3.61
C PRO A 24 -2.88 17.54 -2.35
N GLU A 25 -4.14 17.21 -2.53
CA GLU A 25 -5.09 17.00 -1.44
C GLU A 25 -4.57 15.93 -0.46
N PRO A 26 -4.82 16.05 0.87
CA PRO A 26 -4.40 15.04 1.84
C PRO A 26 -5.07 13.69 1.50
N GLY A 27 -4.29 12.67 1.20
CA GLY A 27 -4.73 11.32 0.86
C GLY A 27 -4.38 10.85 -0.56
N ALA A 28 -3.81 11.69 -1.42
CA ALA A 28 -3.38 11.33 -2.77
C ALA A 28 -1.91 11.72 -3.01
N GLN A 29 -0.99 11.20 -2.22
CA GLN A 29 0.41 11.22 -2.60
C GLN A 29 0.68 10.08 -3.58
N ILE A 30 0.34 10.31 -4.83
CA ILE A 30 0.86 9.50 -5.93
C ILE A 30 2.30 9.98 -6.12
N HIS A 31 3.27 9.18 -5.68
CA HIS A 31 4.67 9.46 -5.98
C HIS A 31 4.86 9.61 -7.48
N SER A 32 5.63 10.60 -7.92
CA SER A 32 6.02 10.75 -9.34
C SER A 32 6.73 9.51 -9.88
N THR A 33 7.11 8.60 -8.99
CA THR A 33 7.72 7.27 -9.25
C THR A 33 6.75 6.11 -9.00
N ASP A 34 5.45 6.38 -8.72
CA ASP A 34 4.49 5.30 -8.50
C ASP A 34 4.52 4.32 -9.67
N PRO A 35 4.99 3.10 -9.43
CA PRO A 35 5.04 2.11 -10.47
C PRO A 35 3.63 1.72 -10.97
N PHE A 36 2.53 2.13 -10.32
CA PHE A 36 1.17 1.91 -10.76
C PHE A 36 0.66 2.97 -11.74
N ALA A 37 1.26 4.16 -11.79
CA ALA A 37 0.86 5.24 -12.69
C ALA A 37 1.35 5.05 -14.14
N ALA A 38 2.36 4.20 -14.42
CA ALA A 38 2.90 4.03 -15.75
C ALA A 38 1.98 3.23 -16.69
N PRO A 39 1.76 3.68 -17.95
CA PRO A 39 1.04 2.90 -18.96
C PRO A 39 1.63 1.50 -19.13
N ALA A 40 0.77 0.52 -19.46
CA ALA A 40 1.17 -0.90 -19.53
C ALA A 40 2.39 -1.16 -20.45
N ALA A 41 2.54 -0.39 -21.53
CA ALA A 41 3.66 -0.49 -22.47
C ALA A 41 5.00 0.00 -21.88
N GLN A 42 4.97 0.86 -20.86
CA GLN A 42 6.16 1.42 -20.21
C GLN A 42 6.54 0.68 -18.92
N ARG A 43 5.78 -0.34 -18.54
CA ARG A 43 6.05 -1.11 -17.32
C ARG A 43 7.31 -1.96 -17.49
N SER A 44 8.18 -1.96 -16.47
CA SER A 44 9.41 -2.77 -16.46
C SER A 44 9.09 -4.26 -16.64
N PRO A 45 10.03 -5.07 -17.19
CA PRO A 45 9.86 -6.53 -17.29
C PRO A 45 9.55 -7.17 -15.92
N VAL A 46 10.19 -6.71 -14.83
CA VAL A 46 9.96 -7.22 -13.47
C VAL A 46 8.53 -6.93 -13.01
N ARG A 47 8.00 -5.74 -13.29
CA ARG A 47 6.63 -5.41 -12.98
C ARG A 47 5.63 -6.26 -13.76
N ARG A 48 5.92 -6.56 -15.03
CA ARG A 48 5.10 -7.47 -15.85
C ARG A 48 5.16 -8.90 -15.31
N LEU A 49 6.33 -9.34 -14.82
CA LEU A 49 6.47 -10.64 -14.15
C LEU A 49 5.62 -10.68 -12.87
N ARG A 50 5.75 -9.67 -11.99
CA ARG A 50 4.92 -9.57 -10.77
C ARG A 50 3.42 -9.64 -11.09
N GLY A 51 2.97 -8.95 -12.12
CA GLY A 51 1.57 -9.00 -12.55
C GLY A 51 1.10 -10.35 -13.08
N ARG A 52 2.00 -11.30 -13.37
CA ARG A 52 1.67 -12.68 -13.79
C ARG A 52 1.60 -13.65 -12.61
N LEU A 53 1.99 -13.22 -11.44
CA LEU A 53 1.83 -14.00 -10.21
C LEU A 53 0.46 -13.64 -9.64
N ALA A 54 -0.46 -14.60 -9.65
CA ALA A 54 -1.72 -14.45 -8.94
C ALA A 54 -1.43 -14.39 -7.44
N ALA A 55 -1.96 -13.39 -6.77
CA ALA A 55 -1.72 -13.18 -5.35
C ALA A 55 -3.05 -12.99 -4.61
N PRO A 56 -3.19 -13.53 -3.38
CA PRO A 56 -4.31 -13.20 -2.53
C PRO A 56 -4.30 -11.71 -2.18
N VAL A 57 -5.48 -11.13 -2.04
CA VAL A 57 -5.63 -9.76 -1.58
C VAL A 57 -5.90 -9.79 -0.09
N THR A 58 -5.08 -9.12 0.68
CA THR A 58 -5.25 -8.96 2.13
C THR A 58 -5.41 -7.50 2.49
N LEU A 59 -6.12 -7.23 3.56
CA LEU A 59 -6.16 -5.92 4.21
C LEU A 59 -5.30 -6.00 5.46
N TRP A 60 -4.32 -5.11 5.54
CA TRP A 60 -3.53 -4.89 6.75
C TRP A 60 -4.03 -3.64 7.44
N THR A 61 -4.23 -3.71 8.74
CA THR A 61 -4.70 -2.59 9.56
C THR A 61 -3.90 -2.51 10.85
N ALA A 62 -3.80 -1.32 11.43
CA ALA A 62 -3.12 -1.10 12.69
C ALA A 62 -4.02 -0.30 13.66
N PRO A 63 -3.75 -0.33 14.97
CA PRO A 63 -4.38 0.57 15.93
C PRO A 63 -4.15 2.03 15.53
N GLY A 64 -5.14 2.92 15.81
CA GLY A 64 -5.07 4.32 15.36
C GLY A 64 -5.61 4.56 13.95
N PRO A 65 -6.70 3.99 13.55
CA PRO A 65 -7.18 3.30 12.36
C PRO A 65 -6.44 3.69 11.08
N ALA A 66 -5.37 2.98 10.78
CA ALA A 66 -4.66 3.02 9.51
C ALA A 66 -4.77 1.68 8.80
N GLY A 67 -4.71 1.66 7.47
CA GLY A 67 -4.80 0.40 6.72
C GLY A 67 -4.31 0.53 5.29
N LEU A 68 -3.96 -0.63 4.72
CA LEU A 68 -3.45 -0.76 3.36
C LEU A 68 -3.85 -2.10 2.75
N THR A 69 -4.23 -2.10 1.49
CA THR A 69 -4.42 -3.34 0.71
C THR A 69 -3.07 -3.90 0.27
N VAL A 70 -2.79 -5.14 0.67
CA VAL A 70 -1.50 -5.80 0.43
C VAL A 70 -1.73 -7.11 -0.31
N SER A 71 -1.01 -7.32 -1.42
CA SER A 71 -1.02 -8.55 -2.22
C SER A 71 0.31 -9.30 -2.20
N SER A 72 1.23 -8.89 -1.35
CA SER A 72 2.58 -9.46 -1.20
C SER A 72 2.75 -10.16 0.16
N THR A 73 1.67 -10.75 0.67
CA THR A 73 1.66 -11.42 1.97
C THR A 73 2.10 -12.88 1.83
N LEU A 74 2.98 -13.32 2.70
CA LEU A 74 3.40 -14.70 2.86
C LEU A 74 3.27 -15.12 4.32
N VAL A 75 2.76 -16.32 4.57
CA VAL A 75 2.69 -16.94 5.89
C VAL A 75 3.60 -18.15 5.91
N ALA A 76 4.35 -18.30 6.99
CA ALA A 76 5.23 -19.42 7.24
C ALA A 76 4.89 -20.04 8.62
N GLU A 77 4.48 -21.31 8.59
CA GLU A 77 4.28 -22.10 9.80
C GLU A 77 5.62 -22.41 10.47
N GLY A 78 5.69 -22.29 11.79
CA GLY A 78 6.91 -22.52 12.57
C GLY A 78 6.74 -22.24 14.07
N GLU A 79 7.83 -22.18 14.80
CA GLU A 79 7.87 -21.83 16.23
C GLU A 79 8.81 -20.62 16.46
N PRO A 80 8.29 -19.41 16.46
CA PRO A 80 6.90 -18.98 16.26
C PRO A 80 6.48 -18.95 14.79
N ASP A 81 5.16 -18.96 14.54
CA ASP A 81 4.58 -18.71 13.21
C ASP A 81 4.90 -17.30 12.72
N ARG A 82 5.18 -17.18 11.45
CA ARG A 82 5.68 -15.93 10.85
C ARG A 82 4.83 -15.44 9.69
N LEU A 83 4.80 -14.12 9.57
CA LEU A 83 4.22 -13.45 8.42
C LEU A 83 5.23 -12.45 7.85
N LEU A 84 5.27 -12.33 6.53
CA LEU A 84 6.01 -11.27 5.87
C LEU A 84 5.22 -10.69 4.71
N GLY A 85 5.53 -9.44 4.36
CA GLY A 85 4.95 -8.76 3.22
C GLY A 85 5.70 -7.49 2.86
N LEU A 86 5.42 -6.98 1.65
CA LEU A 86 5.97 -5.73 1.17
C LEU A 86 4.89 -4.66 1.22
N ILE A 87 5.17 -3.56 1.90
CA ILE A 87 4.28 -2.40 1.99
C ILE A 87 4.99 -1.15 1.47
N ASP A 88 4.22 -0.08 1.28
CA ASP A 88 4.77 1.24 0.98
C ASP A 88 5.36 1.85 2.26
N PRO A 89 6.64 2.23 2.30
CA PRO A 89 7.27 2.86 3.46
C PRO A 89 6.66 4.22 3.82
N GLU A 90 5.97 4.88 2.89
CA GLU A 90 5.32 6.17 3.13
C GLU A 90 3.82 6.05 3.40
N SER A 91 3.30 4.82 3.60
CA SER A 91 1.90 4.60 3.93
C SER A 91 1.56 4.98 5.36
N ASP A 92 0.34 5.47 5.59
CA ASP A 92 -0.19 5.70 6.94
C ASP A 92 -0.20 4.39 7.76
N LEU A 93 -0.37 3.24 7.08
CA LEU A 93 -0.26 1.94 7.75
C LEU A 93 1.11 1.75 8.39
N TRP A 94 2.20 2.03 7.64
CA TRP A 94 3.55 1.85 8.20
C TRP A 94 3.78 2.73 9.41
N ALA A 95 3.40 4.00 9.34
CA ALA A 95 3.54 4.92 10.49
C ALA A 95 2.80 4.39 11.74
N ALA A 96 1.59 3.86 11.56
CA ALA A 96 0.81 3.27 12.65
C ALA A 96 1.39 1.95 13.18
N VAL A 97 1.92 1.10 12.30
CA VAL A 97 2.57 -0.17 12.68
C VAL A 97 3.87 0.10 13.45
N GLU A 98 4.66 1.08 13.03
CA GLU A 98 5.90 1.46 13.70
C GLU A 98 5.64 1.97 15.12
N GLU A 99 4.54 2.70 15.33
CA GLU A 99 4.13 3.20 16.65
C GLU A 99 3.53 2.10 17.54
N ALA A 100 2.62 1.28 16.98
CA ALA A 100 1.87 0.28 17.73
C ALA A 100 2.62 -1.05 17.92
N GLU A 101 3.64 -1.32 17.10
CA GLU A 101 4.35 -2.60 16.97
C GLU A 101 3.42 -3.80 16.72
N ARG A 102 2.19 -3.53 16.28
CA ARG A 102 1.14 -4.53 16.06
C ARG A 102 0.28 -4.15 14.88
N PHE A 103 -0.23 -5.19 14.19
CA PHE A 103 -1.17 -5.02 13.09
C PHE A 103 -2.01 -6.28 12.89
N ALA A 104 -3.18 -6.12 12.29
CA ALA A 104 -4.04 -7.21 11.85
C ALA A 104 -3.90 -7.42 10.35
N VAL A 105 -4.05 -8.67 9.91
CA VAL A 105 -4.07 -9.10 8.52
C VAL A 105 -5.31 -9.91 8.25
N ALA A 106 -6.21 -9.41 7.40
CA ALA A 106 -7.44 -10.10 7.01
C ALA A 106 -7.39 -10.47 5.51
N PRO A 107 -7.49 -11.76 5.15
CA PRO A 107 -7.75 -12.16 3.77
C PRO A 107 -9.09 -11.59 3.30
N LEU A 108 -9.11 -11.01 2.11
CA LEU A 108 -10.33 -10.43 1.55
C LEU A 108 -11.03 -11.42 0.62
N GLY A 109 -12.37 -11.43 0.69
CA GLY A 109 -13.23 -12.19 -0.20
C GLY A 109 -13.75 -11.35 -1.38
N PRO A 110 -14.48 -11.97 -2.32
CA PRO A 110 -15.01 -11.30 -3.52
C PRO A 110 -15.89 -10.07 -3.24
N GLN A 111 -16.60 -10.07 -2.11
CA GLN A 111 -17.45 -8.96 -1.66
C GLN A 111 -16.64 -7.71 -1.29
N HIS A 112 -15.36 -7.87 -0.98
CA HIS A 112 -14.48 -6.78 -0.51
C HIS A 112 -13.75 -6.04 -1.63
N ARG A 113 -14.13 -6.17 -2.91
CA ARG A 113 -13.45 -5.49 -4.03
C ARG A 113 -13.38 -3.97 -3.86
N GLN A 114 -14.49 -3.34 -3.49
CA GLN A 114 -14.54 -1.89 -3.27
C GLN A 114 -13.72 -1.46 -2.05
N LEU A 115 -13.74 -2.28 -1.00
CA LEU A 115 -12.90 -2.09 0.18
C LEU A 115 -11.42 -2.14 -0.21
N ALA A 116 -11.01 -3.16 -0.95
CA ALA A 116 -9.65 -3.33 -1.42
C ALA A 116 -9.18 -2.14 -2.27
N ASP A 117 -10.01 -1.65 -3.18
CA ASP A 117 -9.69 -0.49 -4.02
C ASP A 117 -9.53 0.80 -3.21
N ARG A 118 -10.36 1.01 -2.18
CA ARG A 118 -10.23 2.19 -1.31
C ARG A 118 -8.93 2.16 -0.52
N PHE A 119 -8.60 1.04 0.10
CA PHE A 119 -7.37 0.87 0.87
C PHE A 119 -6.12 0.72 -0.01
N ALA A 120 -6.29 0.56 -1.32
CA ALA A 120 -5.23 0.69 -2.32
C ALA A 120 -5.05 2.14 -2.84
N GLY A 121 -5.85 3.10 -2.34
CA GLY A 121 -5.82 4.50 -2.78
C GLY A 121 -6.37 4.73 -4.20
N LEU A 122 -7.12 3.78 -4.77
CA LEU A 122 -7.66 3.87 -6.13
C LEU A 122 -8.97 4.66 -6.20
N PHE A 123 -9.69 4.78 -5.07
CA PHE A 123 -10.93 5.54 -4.95
C PHE A 123 -10.89 6.52 -3.78
N PRO A 124 -11.54 7.68 -3.94
CA PRO A 124 -11.69 8.62 -2.83
C PRO A 124 -12.51 7.98 -1.70
N SER A 125 -12.18 8.32 -0.46
CA SER A 125 -12.86 7.84 0.74
C SER A 125 -13.46 9.00 1.53
N PRO A 126 -14.59 9.57 1.08
CA PRO A 126 -15.27 10.63 1.81
C PRO A 126 -15.60 10.17 3.24
N GLY A 127 -15.19 10.92 4.24
CA GLY A 127 -15.37 10.55 5.65
C GLY A 127 -14.28 9.64 6.24
N GLY A 128 -13.29 9.24 5.42
CA GLY A 128 -12.17 8.38 5.84
C GLY A 128 -12.29 6.93 5.37
N LEU A 129 -11.19 6.21 5.39
CA LEU A 129 -11.08 4.83 4.88
C LEU A 129 -12.04 3.86 5.58
N PHE A 130 -12.30 4.09 6.87
CA PHE A 130 -13.09 3.19 7.72
C PHE A 130 -14.57 3.57 7.84
N ALA A 131 -15.04 4.64 7.18
CA ALA A 131 -16.37 5.20 7.41
C ALA A 131 -17.52 4.38 6.79
N LEU A 132 -17.27 3.56 5.78
CA LEU A 132 -18.33 2.96 4.95
C LEU A 132 -18.65 1.49 5.26
N ASP A 133 -17.84 0.82 6.08
CA ASP A 133 -17.98 -0.61 6.35
C ASP A 133 -18.19 -0.88 7.83
N ALA A 134 -18.65 -2.09 8.15
CA ALA A 134 -18.70 -2.58 9.51
C ALA A 134 -17.34 -3.18 9.91
N TRP A 135 -16.87 -2.82 11.08
CA TRP A 135 -15.56 -3.24 11.60
C TRP A 135 -15.71 -3.99 12.93
N THR A 136 -14.86 -4.97 13.11
CA THR A 136 -14.64 -5.61 14.41
C THR A 136 -13.30 -5.07 14.95
N GLU A 137 -13.37 -4.46 16.14
CA GLU A 137 -12.15 -3.98 16.81
C GLU A 137 -11.37 -5.15 17.38
N THR A 138 -10.06 -5.14 17.15
CA THR A 138 -9.11 -6.10 17.72
C THR A 138 -7.93 -5.37 18.38
N PRO A 139 -7.17 -6.04 19.25
CA PRO A 139 -5.94 -5.46 19.81
C PRO A 139 -4.87 -5.13 18.77
N TYR A 140 -5.04 -5.62 17.55
CA TYR A 140 -4.08 -5.49 16.43
C TYR A 140 -4.53 -4.47 15.38
N GLY A 141 -5.75 -3.94 15.49
CA GLY A 141 -6.38 -3.02 14.55
C GLY A 141 -7.75 -3.51 14.11
N PRO A 142 -8.56 -2.65 13.48
CA PRO A 142 -9.91 -3.01 13.04
C PRO A 142 -9.85 -3.98 11.84
N VAL A 143 -10.70 -5.00 11.83
CA VAL A 143 -10.87 -5.94 10.72
C VAL A 143 -12.29 -5.89 10.18
N PRO A 144 -12.53 -6.16 8.87
CA PRO A 144 -13.88 -6.18 8.34
C PRO A 144 -14.75 -7.20 9.10
N ALA A 145 -15.94 -6.80 9.55
CA ALA A 145 -16.80 -7.65 10.37
C ALA A 145 -17.30 -8.91 9.65
N ASP A 146 -17.31 -8.90 8.32
CA ASP A 146 -17.65 -10.01 7.45
C ASP A 146 -16.44 -10.74 6.84
N ALA A 147 -15.22 -10.44 7.28
CA ALA A 147 -14.03 -11.19 6.88
C ALA A 147 -14.16 -12.66 7.26
N GLY A 148 -13.61 -13.55 6.42
CA GLY A 148 -13.56 -14.99 6.69
C GLY A 148 -12.66 -15.33 7.87
N GLY A 149 -11.75 -14.45 8.19
CA GLY A 149 -10.83 -14.56 9.32
C GLY A 149 -9.76 -13.47 9.31
N TRP A 150 -8.89 -13.52 10.29
CA TRP A 150 -7.78 -12.59 10.43
C TRP A 150 -6.65 -13.17 11.28
N ALA A 151 -5.46 -12.61 11.12
CA ALA A 151 -4.31 -12.86 11.98
C ALA A 151 -3.88 -11.58 12.67
N GLY A 152 -3.58 -11.66 13.97
CA GLY A 152 -2.95 -10.60 14.76
C GLY A 152 -1.46 -10.82 14.81
N CYS A 153 -0.71 -9.81 14.42
CA CYS A 153 0.74 -9.88 14.24
C CYS A 153 1.46 -8.85 15.11
N ARG A 154 2.59 -9.26 15.65
CA ARG A 154 3.56 -8.37 16.29
C ARG A 154 4.72 -8.12 15.31
N LEU A 155 5.07 -6.86 15.12
CA LEU A 155 6.22 -6.46 14.32
C LEU A 155 7.51 -7.01 14.93
N ASP A 156 8.32 -7.71 14.14
CA ASP A 156 9.65 -8.15 14.56
C ASP A 156 10.75 -7.27 13.94
N THR A 157 10.66 -7.01 12.63
CA THR A 157 11.61 -6.17 11.92
C THR A 157 11.01 -5.64 10.63
N ALA A 158 11.55 -4.52 10.17
CA ALA A 158 11.26 -3.98 8.85
C ALA A 158 12.56 -3.46 8.21
N ARG A 159 12.68 -3.63 6.89
CA ARG A 159 13.85 -3.16 6.13
C ARG A 159 13.49 -2.83 4.70
N GLU A 160 14.23 -1.92 4.11
CA GLU A 160 14.08 -1.61 2.68
C GLU A 160 14.30 -2.86 1.82
N TYR A 161 13.43 -3.07 0.86
CA TYR A 161 13.52 -4.14 -0.11
C TYR A 161 12.99 -3.70 -1.48
N GLY A 162 13.88 -3.39 -2.39
CA GLY A 162 13.52 -2.74 -3.66
C GLY A 162 12.93 -1.36 -3.43
N TRP A 163 11.73 -1.12 -3.93
CA TRP A 163 10.97 0.11 -3.74
C TRP A 163 9.99 0.05 -2.55
N GLY A 164 9.98 -1.03 -1.82
CA GLY A 164 9.08 -1.25 -0.70
C GLY A 164 9.82 -1.49 0.59
N LEU A 165 9.05 -1.63 1.66
CA LEU A 165 9.49 -2.04 2.97
C LEU A 165 9.07 -3.49 3.19
N LEU A 166 10.04 -4.38 3.42
CA LEU A 166 9.77 -5.73 3.84
C LEU A 166 9.53 -5.74 5.33
N VAL A 167 8.31 -6.07 5.71
CA VAL A 167 7.87 -6.24 7.10
C VAL A 167 7.88 -7.72 7.43
N GLU A 168 8.52 -8.08 8.54
CA GLU A 168 8.54 -9.43 9.11
C GLU A 168 7.89 -9.38 10.49
N ALA A 169 6.99 -10.31 10.77
CA ALA A 169 6.20 -10.31 11.99
C ALA A 169 5.98 -11.71 12.54
N THR A 170 5.80 -11.81 13.84
CA THR A 170 5.30 -13.02 14.53
C THR A 170 3.78 -12.99 14.56
N ILE A 171 3.13 -14.09 14.18
CA ILE A 171 1.69 -14.27 14.33
C ILE A 171 1.42 -14.64 15.79
N GLU A 172 0.65 -13.79 16.49
CA GLU A 172 0.30 -13.99 17.90
C GLU A 172 -1.13 -14.52 18.10
N SER A 173 -2.00 -14.29 17.11
CA SER A 173 -3.40 -14.70 17.16
C SER A 173 -3.93 -15.01 15.77
N VAL A 174 -4.79 -16.01 15.65
CA VAL A 174 -5.49 -16.35 14.42
C VAL A 174 -6.95 -16.66 14.77
N ASP A 175 -7.86 -16.03 14.03
CA ASP A 175 -9.29 -16.29 14.11
C ASP A 175 -9.85 -16.56 12.70
N LEU A 176 -10.37 -17.75 12.45
CA LEU A 176 -10.85 -18.21 11.14
C LEU A 176 -12.29 -18.75 11.28
N PRO A 177 -13.28 -17.89 11.55
CA PRO A 177 -14.65 -18.33 11.84
C PRO A 177 -15.37 -18.87 10.60
N ARG A 178 -14.91 -18.56 9.38
CA ARG A 178 -15.58 -18.95 8.13
C ARG A 178 -14.56 -19.29 7.05
N ASP A 179 -14.86 -20.29 6.26
CA ASP A 179 -14.17 -20.53 4.99
C ASP A 179 -14.84 -19.67 3.92
N THR A 180 -14.11 -18.70 3.38
CA THR A 180 -14.57 -17.77 2.35
C THR A 180 -13.66 -17.84 1.14
N PRO A 181 -14.20 -17.82 -0.10
CA PRO A 181 -13.39 -17.76 -1.29
C PRO A 181 -12.47 -16.53 -1.26
N PRO A 182 -11.20 -16.65 -1.65
CA PRO A 182 -10.28 -15.52 -1.64
C PRO A 182 -10.55 -14.56 -2.80
N LEU A 183 -10.33 -13.27 -2.56
CA LEU A 183 -10.15 -12.28 -3.61
C LEU A 183 -8.72 -12.39 -4.14
N LEU A 184 -8.55 -12.60 -5.45
CA LEU A 184 -7.25 -12.67 -6.09
C LEU A 184 -6.96 -11.42 -6.92
N HIS A 185 -5.71 -11.02 -6.94
CA HIS A 185 -5.21 -9.98 -7.84
C HIS A 185 -4.30 -10.62 -8.91
N TYR A 186 -4.67 -10.43 -10.19
CA TYR A 186 -3.91 -10.95 -11.33
C TYR A 186 -3.97 -9.97 -12.51
N ARG A 187 -2.82 -9.62 -13.06
CA ARG A 187 -2.69 -8.69 -14.20
C ARG A 187 -3.39 -7.34 -14.01
N GLY A 188 -3.41 -6.82 -12.77
CA GLY A 188 -4.03 -5.54 -12.44
C GLY A 188 -5.55 -5.59 -12.31
N ARG A 189 -6.13 -6.77 -12.10
CA ARG A 189 -7.57 -6.98 -11.92
C ARG A 189 -7.84 -7.96 -10.79
N TYR A 190 -9.01 -7.82 -10.17
CA TYR A 190 -9.49 -8.81 -9.22
C TYR A 190 -10.17 -9.97 -9.95
N HIS A 191 -9.95 -11.15 -9.41
CA HIS A 191 -10.53 -12.40 -9.89
C HIS A 191 -11.08 -13.18 -8.70
N ASP A 192 -12.18 -13.89 -8.95
CA ASP A 192 -12.74 -14.87 -8.02
C ASP A 192 -12.28 -16.26 -8.46
N LEU A 193 -12.10 -17.17 -7.52
CA LEU A 193 -11.99 -18.57 -7.84
C LEU A 193 -13.39 -19.09 -8.17
N PRO A 194 -13.57 -19.83 -9.30
CA PRO A 194 -14.81 -20.55 -9.50
C PRO A 194 -14.99 -21.56 -8.36
N GLY A 195 -16.17 -21.58 -7.77
CA GLY A 195 -16.55 -22.56 -6.75
C GLY A 195 -16.68 -23.96 -7.33
#